data_c315a8c9617ab9ea8f35689c1dd3fb6c
#
_entry.id   c315a8c9617ab9ea8f35689c1dd3fb6c
#
_cell.length_a   1.000
_cell.length_b   1.000
_cell.length_c   1.000
_cell.angle_alpha   90.00
_cell.angle_beta   90.00
_cell.angle_gamma   90.00
#
_symmetry.space_group_name_H-M   'P 1'
#
loop_
_entity.id
_entity.type
_entity.pdbx_description
1 polymer ?
#
loop_
_entity_poly.entity_id
_entity_poly.type
_entity_poly.pdbx_seq_one_letter_code
_entity_poly.pdbx_strand_id
1 'polypeptide(L)'
;MIALALALLAGTIQPEFPVGQRVAAIRLIDDAGRTRALDEFRGLPVIVAPLYTRCPLACPLIANGLKRAAAEAKALPSSYRVIVFSFDARDTPADLRRFRERHQLPITWTVATASRDDVRRLTDSLGYRFAEAPGGFTHPNVVAALTPDLVTARYLHGTSYPAADFDAALSVARGGVDWTGRFGPAAIAVLLFAATLAGGYLVLLATRVRGT
;
A
#
# COMPACT_ATOMS: atom_id res chain seq x y z
N MET A 1 30.64 1.85 -29.83
CA MET A 1 29.35 2.44 -29.52
C MET A 1 28.33 1.50 -28.85
N ILE A 2 28.69 0.26 -28.53
CA ILE A 2 27.80 -0.74 -27.87
C ILE A 2 27.89 -0.71 -26.32
N ALA A 3 28.97 -0.15 -25.76
CA ALA A 3 29.18 -0.12 -24.32
C ALA A 3 28.36 0.96 -23.56
N LEU A 4 27.73 1.93 -24.23
CA LEU A 4 26.96 3.01 -23.61
C LEU A 4 25.48 2.64 -23.39
N ALA A 5 24.99 1.58 -24.03
CA ALA A 5 23.59 1.17 -23.91
C ALA A 5 23.31 0.25 -22.69
N LEU A 6 24.34 -0.32 -22.06
CA LEU A 6 24.18 -1.21 -20.91
C LEU A 6 24.11 -0.49 -19.55
N ALA A 7 24.48 0.80 -19.51
CA ALA A 7 24.49 1.55 -18.24
C ALA A 7 23.12 2.12 -17.83
N LEU A 8 22.11 2.06 -18.70
CA LEU A 8 20.75 2.56 -18.42
C LEU A 8 19.82 1.50 -17.82
N LEU A 9 20.30 0.29 -17.58
CA LEU A 9 19.56 -0.80 -16.93
C LEU A 9 19.90 -0.95 -15.43
N ALA A 10 20.72 -0.06 -14.87
CA ALA A 10 20.84 0.05 -13.42
C ALA A 10 19.56 0.71 -12.87
N GLY A 11 18.45 -0.03 -12.91
CA GLY A 11 17.27 0.30 -12.13
C GLY A 11 17.72 0.53 -10.70
N THR A 12 17.36 1.66 -10.12
CA THR A 12 17.51 1.93 -8.70
C THR A 12 16.93 0.73 -7.96
N ILE A 13 17.79 -0.02 -7.26
CA ILE A 13 17.36 -1.10 -6.38
C ILE A 13 16.59 -0.40 -5.25
N GLN A 14 15.30 -0.22 -5.44
CA GLN A 14 14.41 0.13 -4.35
C GLN A 14 14.36 -1.09 -3.42
N PRO A 15 14.43 -0.91 -2.08
CA PRO A 15 14.25 -2.02 -1.19
C PRO A 15 12.93 -2.73 -1.53
N GLU A 16 13.03 -3.97 -1.99
CA GLU A 16 11.83 -4.75 -2.29
C GLU A 16 11.10 -5.06 -0.98
N PHE A 17 9.94 -4.47 -0.83
CA PHE A 17 9.04 -4.82 0.26
C PHE A 17 8.48 -6.22 0.00
N PRO A 18 8.51 -7.13 1.00
CA PRO A 18 8.14 -8.52 0.78
C PRO A 18 6.64 -8.67 0.53
N VAL A 19 6.27 -9.18 -0.64
CA VAL A 19 4.91 -9.58 -0.99
C VAL A 19 4.73 -11.07 -0.73
N GLY A 20 3.56 -11.49 -0.25
CA GLY A 20 3.28 -12.88 0.10
C GLY A 20 3.75 -13.29 1.50
N GLN A 21 4.26 -12.35 2.29
CA GLN A 21 4.69 -12.60 3.66
C GLN A 21 3.54 -12.41 4.65
N ARG A 22 3.34 -13.36 5.56
CA ARG A 22 2.40 -13.23 6.67
C ARG A 22 2.92 -12.21 7.68
N VAL A 23 2.06 -11.27 8.04
CA VAL A 23 2.39 -10.24 9.04
C VAL A 23 2.41 -10.86 10.45
N ALA A 24 3.32 -10.42 11.28
CA ALA A 24 3.47 -10.91 12.64
C ALA A 24 2.20 -10.67 13.48
N ALA A 25 1.79 -11.66 14.23
CA ALA A 25 0.72 -11.52 15.23
C ALA A 25 1.23 -10.61 16.37
N ILE A 26 0.57 -9.48 16.57
CA ILE A 26 0.91 -8.46 17.56
C ILE A 26 -0.33 -7.97 18.31
N ARG A 27 -0.11 -7.24 19.40
CA ARG A 27 -1.12 -6.49 20.11
C ARG A 27 -0.97 -4.99 19.83
N LEU A 28 -2.05 -4.40 19.35
CA LEU A 28 -2.17 -2.96 19.12
C LEU A 28 -2.76 -2.29 20.37
N ILE A 29 -2.37 -1.05 20.61
CA ILE A 29 -2.99 -0.15 21.60
C ILE A 29 -3.60 1.00 20.80
N ASP A 30 -4.94 1.08 20.76
CA ASP A 30 -5.66 2.07 19.98
C ASP A 30 -5.70 3.45 20.68
N ASP A 31 -6.20 4.45 19.97
CA ASP A 31 -6.35 5.83 20.47
C ASP A 31 -7.36 6.00 21.61
N ALA A 32 -8.15 4.97 21.91
CA ALA A 32 -8.98 4.89 23.10
C ALA A 32 -8.28 4.17 24.28
N GLY A 33 -7.04 3.70 24.08
CA GLY A 33 -6.27 2.94 25.07
C GLY A 33 -6.65 1.46 25.15
N ARG A 34 -7.45 0.95 24.22
CA ARG A 34 -7.87 -0.46 24.21
C ARG A 34 -6.80 -1.31 23.53
N THR A 35 -6.53 -2.46 24.12
CA THR A 35 -5.65 -3.46 23.50
C THR A 35 -6.47 -4.32 22.53
N ARG A 36 -5.97 -4.46 21.30
CA ARG A 36 -6.59 -5.25 20.23
C ARG A 36 -5.57 -6.17 19.58
N ALA A 37 -5.94 -7.40 19.31
CA ALA A 37 -5.10 -8.29 18.51
C ALA A 37 -5.17 -7.87 17.03
N LEU A 38 -4.03 -7.90 16.31
CA LEU A 38 -4.04 -7.65 14.86
C LEU A 38 -4.94 -8.65 14.11
N ASP A 39 -5.06 -9.87 14.63
CA ASP A 39 -5.93 -10.92 14.07
C ASP A 39 -7.43 -10.54 14.07
N GLU A 40 -7.88 -9.58 14.87
CA GLU A 40 -9.26 -9.08 14.83
C GLU A 40 -9.61 -8.38 13.52
N PHE A 41 -8.61 -8.01 12.73
CA PHE A 41 -8.78 -7.35 11.43
C PHE A 41 -8.89 -8.34 10.27
N ARG A 42 -8.80 -9.65 10.50
CA ARG A 42 -8.99 -10.70 9.49
C ARG A 42 -10.37 -10.65 8.85
N GLY A 43 -10.51 -11.30 7.71
CA GLY A 43 -11.76 -11.43 6.96
C GLY A 43 -12.00 -10.32 5.94
N LEU A 44 -11.27 -9.21 6.01
CA LEU A 44 -11.28 -8.14 5.01
C LEU A 44 -9.85 -7.71 4.69
N PRO A 45 -9.58 -7.15 3.48
CA PRO A 45 -8.33 -6.48 3.20
C PRO A 45 -8.02 -5.40 4.23
N VAL A 46 -6.75 -5.29 4.61
CA VAL A 46 -6.28 -4.30 5.59
C VAL A 46 -5.24 -3.39 4.95
N ILE A 47 -5.45 -2.10 5.03
CA ILE A 47 -4.45 -1.09 4.69
C ILE A 47 -3.71 -0.71 5.97
N VAL A 48 -2.40 -0.89 6.00
CA VAL A 48 -1.54 -0.51 7.13
C VAL A 48 -0.66 0.65 6.70
N ALA A 49 -0.82 1.79 7.36
CA ALA A 49 -0.03 3.00 7.13
C ALA A 49 0.94 3.24 8.30
N PRO A 50 2.22 2.80 8.21
CA PRO A 50 3.20 3.09 9.23
C PRO A 50 3.54 4.58 9.23
N LEU A 51 3.49 5.21 10.40
CA LEU A 51 3.84 6.61 10.61
C LEU A 51 4.25 6.84 12.07
N TYR A 52 4.42 8.09 12.51
CA TYR A 52 4.51 8.47 13.92
C TYR A 52 3.90 9.86 14.15
N THR A 53 3.34 10.11 15.35
CA THR A 53 2.47 11.27 15.57
C THR A 53 3.20 12.61 15.57
N ARG A 54 4.48 12.62 15.90
CA ARG A 54 5.33 13.83 16.00
C ARG A 54 6.06 14.18 14.69
N CYS A 55 5.81 13.44 13.61
CA CYS A 55 6.40 13.73 12.31
C CYS A 55 5.89 15.08 11.77
N PRO A 56 6.79 16.02 11.43
CA PRO A 56 6.37 17.35 11.02
C PRO A 56 5.93 17.43 9.55
N LEU A 57 6.28 16.43 8.72
CA LEU A 57 6.13 16.55 7.26
C LEU A 57 5.46 15.33 6.60
N ALA A 58 6.15 14.19 6.53
CA ALA A 58 5.70 13.07 5.71
C ALA A 58 4.43 12.38 6.24
N CYS A 59 4.34 12.14 7.56
CA CYS A 59 3.22 11.41 8.15
C CYS A 59 1.86 12.12 7.99
N PRO A 60 1.76 13.46 8.19
CA PRO A 60 0.55 14.21 7.82
C PRO A 60 0.16 14.05 6.34
N LEU A 61 1.13 14.08 5.44
CA LEU A 61 0.88 13.92 4.01
C LEU A 61 0.39 12.51 3.69
N ILE A 62 1.00 11.47 4.26
CA ILE A 62 0.56 10.06 4.12
C ILE A 62 -0.89 9.92 4.61
N ALA A 63 -1.20 10.38 5.82
CA ALA A 63 -2.52 10.25 6.42
C ALA A 63 -3.60 10.97 5.59
N ASN A 64 -3.34 12.21 5.16
CA ASN A 64 -4.26 13.00 4.34
C ASN A 64 -4.37 12.47 2.91
N GLY A 65 -3.27 12.00 2.31
CA GLY A 65 -3.26 11.36 1.00
C GLY A 65 -4.10 10.09 0.99
N LEU A 66 -3.93 9.23 2.00
CA LEU A 66 -4.70 8.02 2.15
C LEU A 66 -6.19 8.31 2.38
N LYS A 67 -6.52 9.33 3.20
CA LYS A 67 -7.90 9.77 3.42
C LYS A 67 -8.58 10.21 2.13
N ARG A 68 -7.91 10.99 1.29
CA ARG A 68 -8.43 11.41 -0.02
C ARG A 68 -8.63 10.20 -0.94
N ALA A 69 -7.61 9.35 -1.07
CA ALA A 69 -7.71 8.14 -1.90
C ALA A 69 -8.90 7.27 -1.50
N ALA A 70 -9.09 7.05 -0.20
CA ALA A 70 -10.22 6.27 0.33
C ALA A 70 -11.58 6.93 0.09
N ALA A 71 -11.66 8.27 0.11
CA ALA A 71 -12.89 9.01 -0.15
C ALA A 71 -13.29 9.00 -1.64
N GLU A 72 -12.31 8.96 -2.54
CA GLU A 72 -12.49 8.98 -3.99
C GLU A 72 -12.53 7.56 -4.60
N ALA A 73 -12.17 6.53 -3.82
CA ALA A 73 -12.14 5.15 -4.25
C ALA A 73 -13.55 4.60 -4.55
N LYS A 74 -13.60 3.63 -5.47
CA LYS A 74 -14.84 2.88 -5.77
C LYS A 74 -15.15 1.84 -4.70
N ALA A 75 -14.13 1.41 -3.94
CA ALA A 75 -14.27 0.45 -2.86
C ALA A 75 -15.13 1.01 -1.73
N LEU A 76 -16.15 0.26 -1.31
CA LEU A 76 -17.00 0.66 -0.18
C LEU A 76 -16.19 0.68 1.12
N PRO A 77 -16.35 1.68 2.00
CA PRO A 77 -15.63 1.75 3.29
C PRO A 77 -15.82 0.53 4.19
N SER A 78 -16.93 -0.19 4.07
CA SER A 78 -17.21 -1.43 4.81
C SER A 78 -16.45 -2.66 4.26
N SER A 79 -15.85 -2.57 3.08
CA SER A 79 -15.22 -3.69 2.38
C SER A 79 -13.72 -3.84 2.64
N TYR A 80 -13.15 -3.01 3.52
CA TYR A 80 -11.75 -3.05 3.94
C TYR A 80 -11.58 -2.45 5.34
N ARG A 81 -10.38 -2.58 5.91
CA ARG A 81 -9.98 -1.94 7.17
C ARG A 81 -8.77 -1.04 6.92
N VAL A 82 -8.63 0.02 7.73
CA VAL A 82 -7.44 0.87 7.72
C VAL A 82 -6.87 0.95 9.12
N ILE A 83 -5.58 0.69 9.24
CA ILE A 83 -4.79 0.85 10.46
C ILE A 83 -3.73 1.91 10.19
N VAL A 84 -3.87 3.05 10.83
CA VAL A 84 -2.83 4.07 10.93
C VAL A 84 -1.96 3.68 12.12
N PHE A 85 -0.77 3.16 11.85
CA PHE A 85 0.08 2.52 12.85
C PHE A 85 1.27 3.40 13.20
N SER A 86 1.32 3.88 14.45
CA SER A 86 2.52 4.56 14.92
C SER A 86 3.61 3.57 15.28
N PHE A 87 4.76 3.66 14.59
CA PHE A 87 5.94 2.88 14.90
C PHE A 87 6.83 3.53 15.98
N ASP A 88 6.51 4.74 16.45
CA ASP A 88 7.14 5.30 17.63
C ASP A 88 6.48 4.74 18.90
N ALA A 89 7.14 3.78 19.54
CA ALA A 89 6.63 3.17 20.76
C ALA A 89 6.48 4.14 21.96
N ARG A 90 6.92 5.40 21.80
CA ARG A 90 6.71 6.48 22.78
C ARG A 90 5.37 7.20 22.61
N ASP A 91 4.69 6.99 21.46
CA ASP A 91 3.37 7.58 21.23
C ASP A 91 2.34 6.95 22.16
N THR A 92 1.62 7.79 22.85
CA THR A 92 0.56 7.40 23.80
C THR A 92 -0.82 7.40 23.12
N PRO A 93 -1.84 6.75 23.70
CA PRO A 93 -3.21 6.86 23.21
C PRO A 93 -3.69 8.31 23.06
N ALA A 94 -3.24 9.22 23.93
CA ALA A 94 -3.56 10.64 23.83
C ALA A 94 -2.88 11.30 22.61
N ASP A 95 -1.65 10.89 22.25
CA ASP A 95 -0.96 11.38 21.04
C ASP A 95 -1.67 10.89 19.77
N LEU A 96 -2.06 9.63 19.75
CA LEU A 96 -2.82 9.01 18.66
C LEU A 96 -4.17 9.70 18.44
N ARG A 97 -4.89 10.00 19.53
CA ARG A 97 -6.17 10.72 19.50
C ARG A 97 -6.00 12.13 18.94
N ARG A 98 -4.99 12.89 19.43
CA ARG A 98 -4.66 14.21 18.89
C ARG A 98 -4.30 14.17 17.41
N PHE A 99 -3.58 13.12 16.97
CA PHE A 99 -3.26 12.92 15.56
C PHE A 99 -4.52 12.68 14.74
N ARG A 100 -5.42 11.78 15.19
CA ARG A 100 -6.71 11.54 14.54
C ARG A 100 -7.50 12.84 14.39
N GLU A 101 -7.66 13.60 15.46
CA GLU A 101 -8.44 14.84 15.48
C GLU A 101 -7.84 15.88 14.54
N ARG A 102 -6.54 16.12 14.64
CA ARG A 102 -5.82 17.10 13.81
C ARG A 102 -5.96 16.81 12.31
N HIS A 103 -5.92 15.55 11.92
CA HIS A 103 -5.99 15.12 10.52
C HIS A 103 -7.40 14.69 10.12
N GLN A 104 -8.39 14.78 11.03
CA GLN A 104 -9.78 14.42 10.78
C GLN A 104 -9.89 13.02 10.15
N LEU A 105 -9.19 12.03 10.74
CA LEU A 105 -9.20 10.66 10.25
C LEU A 105 -10.57 10.01 10.54
N PRO A 106 -11.10 9.22 9.60
CA PRO A 106 -12.39 8.55 9.77
C PRO A 106 -12.46 7.75 11.07
N ILE A 107 -13.58 7.80 11.76
CA ILE A 107 -13.79 7.03 13.00
C ILE A 107 -13.73 5.51 12.77
N THR A 108 -14.01 5.07 11.56
CA THR A 108 -13.91 3.67 11.14
C THR A 108 -12.48 3.18 10.99
N TRP A 109 -11.50 4.09 10.94
CA TRP A 109 -10.08 3.74 10.90
C TRP A 109 -9.57 3.49 12.31
N THR A 110 -8.67 2.53 12.46
CA THR A 110 -7.95 2.32 13.71
C THR A 110 -6.68 3.15 13.69
N VAL A 111 -6.48 4.01 14.68
CA VAL A 111 -5.20 4.69 14.92
C VAL A 111 -4.58 4.05 16.13
N ALA A 112 -3.42 3.43 15.99
CA ALA A 112 -2.84 2.60 17.03
C ALA A 112 -1.31 2.65 17.05
N THR A 113 -0.73 2.28 18.18
CA THR A 113 0.68 1.92 18.36
C THR A 113 0.76 0.54 18.99
N ALA A 114 1.95 0.12 19.42
CA ALA A 114 2.16 -1.15 20.11
C ALA A 114 3.33 -1.05 21.09
N SER A 115 3.61 -2.12 21.85
CA SER A 115 4.86 -2.24 22.59
C SER A 115 6.06 -2.14 21.64
N ARG A 116 7.24 -1.77 22.15
CA ARG A 116 8.48 -1.67 21.35
C ARG A 116 8.77 -2.98 20.58
N ASP A 117 8.55 -4.12 21.22
CA ASP A 117 8.80 -5.42 20.60
C ASP A 117 7.76 -5.74 19.51
N ASP A 118 6.50 -5.42 19.75
CA ASP A 118 5.44 -5.60 18.74
C ASP A 118 5.59 -4.60 17.57
N VAL A 119 6.05 -3.38 17.82
CA VAL A 119 6.44 -2.43 16.76
C VAL A 119 7.49 -3.07 15.85
N ARG A 120 8.59 -3.59 16.42
CA ARG A 120 9.65 -4.27 15.65
C ARG A 120 9.11 -5.46 14.88
N ARG A 121 8.36 -6.34 15.53
CA ARG A 121 7.79 -7.53 14.90
C ARG A 121 6.90 -7.18 13.71
N LEU A 122 6.04 -6.18 13.86
CA LEU A 122 5.17 -5.73 12.76
C LEU A 122 6.00 -5.12 11.63
N THR A 123 6.85 -4.16 11.92
CA THR A 123 7.64 -3.46 10.90
C THR A 123 8.60 -4.40 10.17
N ASP A 124 9.25 -5.33 10.88
CA ASP A 124 10.10 -6.34 10.25
C ASP A 124 9.32 -7.26 9.31
N SER A 125 8.10 -7.69 9.72
CA SER A 125 7.25 -8.52 8.87
C SER A 125 6.69 -7.79 7.65
N LEU A 126 6.60 -6.46 7.71
CA LEU A 126 6.25 -5.60 6.58
C LEU A 126 7.47 -5.21 5.73
N GLY A 127 8.69 -5.61 6.10
CA GLY A 127 9.92 -5.11 5.47
C GLY A 127 10.15 -3.61 5.68
N TYR A 128 9.44 -3.01 6.63
CA TYR A 128 9.49 -1.58 6.91
C TYR A 128 10.65 -1.27 7.87
N ARG A 129 11.71 -0.68 7.35
CA ARG A 129 12.90 -0.30 8.11
C ARG A 129 12.85 1.18 8.48
N PHE A 130 13.13 1.50 9.74
CA PHE A 130 13.25 2.87 10.21
C PHE A 130 14.43 2.99 11.20
N ALA A 131 14.97 4.18 11.31
CA ALA A 131 16.06 4.49 12.25
C ALA A 131 15.83 5.85 12.90
N GLU A 132 16.23 6.00 14.16
CA GLU A 132 16.22 7.30 14.82
C GLU A 132 17.20 8.26 14.12
N ALA A 133 16.77 9.52 13.97
CA ALA A 133 17.52 10.60 13.36
C ALA A 133 17.31 11.89 14.18
N PRO A 134 18.16 12.91 14.05
CA PRO A 134 17.94 14.20 14.67
C PRO A 134 16.57 14.76 14.30
N GLY A 135 15.73 14.99 15.31
CA GLY A 135 14.36 15.52 15.13
C GLY A 135 13.29 14.50 14.78
N GLY A 136 13.58 13.19 14.73
CA GLY A 136 12.56 12.17 14.44
C GLY A 136 13.13 10.84 13.97
N PHE A 137 12.66 10.39 12.79
CA PHE A 137 13.07 9.12 12.20
C PHE A 137 13.30 9.24 10.70
N THR A 138 14.28 8.50 10.21
CA THR A 138 14.40 8.18 8.78
C THR A 138 13.60 6.90 8.51
N HIS A 139 12.70 6.95 7.54
CA HIS A 139 11.81 5.84 7.20
C HIS A 139 11.33 5.94 5.75
N PRO A 140 10.94 4.84 5.11
CA PRO A 140 10.30 4.88 3.79
C PRO A 140 8.86 5.42 3.90
N ASN A 141 8.41 6.14 2.87
CA ASN A 141 7.01 6.55 2.73
C ASN A 141 6.26 5.45 1.98
N VAL A 142 5.70 4.50 2.73
CA VAL A 142 5.04 3.35 2.16
C VAL A 142 3.85 2.93 3.00
N VAL A 143 2.79 2.48 2.32
CA VAL A 143 1.58 1.91 2.93
C VAL A 143 1.43 0.49 2.41
N ALA A 144 1.17 -0.46 3.30
CA ALA A 144 0.98 -1.86 2.95
C ALA A 144 -0.51 -2.20 2.79
N ALA A 145 -0.85 -2.93 1.73
CA ALA A 145 -2.14 -3.60 1.59
C ALA A 145 -1.97 -5.08 1.92
N LEU A 146 -2.78 -5.57 2.85
CA LEU A 146 -2.78 -6.95 3.31
C LEU A 146 -4.04 -7.68 2.84
N THR A 147 -3.90 -8.97 2.56
CA THR A 147 -5.05 -9.85 2.32
C THR A 147 -5.92 -9.99 3.58
N PRO A 148 -7.15 -10.56 3.46
CA PRO A 148 -7.98 -10.93 4.62
C PRO A 148 -7.29 -11.85 5.62
N ASP A 149 -6.26 -12.59 5.20
CA ASP A 149 -5.44 -13.46 6.05
C ASP A 149 -4.20 -12.78 6.62
N LEU A 150 -4.10 -11.45 6.48
CA LEU A 150 -2.96 -10.63 6.92
C LEU A 150 -1.64 -11.05 6.27
N VAL A 151 -1.66 -11.28 4.97
CA VAL A 151 -0.49 -11.51 4.13
C VAL A 151 -0.26 -10.26 3.28
N THR A 152 0.98 -9.81 3.14
CA THR A 152 1.33 -8.65 2.32
C THR A 152 0.99 -8.92 0.86
N ALA A 153 0.18 -8.06 0.26
CA ALA A 153 -0.31 -8.21 -1.11
C ALA A 153 0.28 -7.15 -2.06
N ARG A 154 0.34 -5.90 -1.62
CA ARG A 154 0.86 -4.78 -2.40
C ARG A 154 1.32 -3.66 -1.50
N TYR A 155 2.20 -2.81 -2.02
CA TYR A 155 2.62 -1.58 -1.36
C TYR A 155 2.29 -0.36 -2.21
N LEU A 156 1.84 0.70 -1.56
CA LEU A 156 1.64 2.03 -2.13
C LEU A 156 2.80 2.92 -1.67
N HIS A 157 3.52 3.53 -2.60
CA HIS A 157 4.71 4.33 -2.33
C HIS A 157 4.40 5.83 -2.35
N GLY A 158 5.16 6.59 -1.58
CA GLY A 158 5.05 8.04 -1.51
C GLY A 158 4.05 8.55 -0.47
N THR A 159 3.56 9.76 -0.68
CA THR A 159 2.67 10.47 0.26
C THR A 159 1.35 10.90 -0.37
N SER A 160 1.18 10.65 -1.67
CA SER A 160 -0.04 10.92 -2.44
C SER A 160 -0.43 9.65 -3.17
N TYR A 161 -1.68 9.28 -3.06
CA TYR A 161 -2.21 8.03 -3.58
C TYR A 161 -3.41 8.33 -4.49
N PRO A 162 -3.31 8.09 -5.82
CA PRO A 162 -4.47 8.11 -6.69
C PRO A 162 -5.53 7.10 -6.22
N ALA A 163 -6.80 7.43 -6.32
CA ALA A 163 -7.90 6.53 -5.94
C ALA A 163 -7.83 5.20 -6.70
N ALA A 164 -7.41 5.22 -7.97
CA ALA A 164 -7.23 4.02 -8.78
C ALA A 164 -6.17 3.07 -8.21
N ASP A 165 -5.06 3.61 -7.66
CA ASP A 165 -4.00 2.80 -7.04
C ASP A 165 -4.47 2.19 -5.71
N PHE A 166 -5.28 2.94 -4.96
CA PHE A 166 -5.91 2.44 -3.74
C PHE A 166 -6.89 1.30 -4.05
N ASP A 167 -7.76 1.47 -5.04
CA ASP A 167 -8.69 0.42 -5.51
C ASP A 167 -7.93 -0.81 -6.04
N ALA A 168 -6.85 -0.60 -6.80
CA ALA A 168 -6.00 -1.67 -7.29
C ALA A 168 -5.32 -2.44 -6.15
N ALA A 169 -4.83 -1.74 -5.12
CA ALA A 169 -4.24 -2.38 -3.95
C ALA A 169 -5.26 -3.26 -3.19
N LEU A 170 -6.48 -2.77 -3.01
CA LEU A 170 -7.57 -3.54 -2.41
C LEU A 170 -7.99 -4.72 -3.28
N SER A 171 -8.01 -4.57 -4.61
CA SER A 171 -8.32 -5.65 -5.55
C SER A 171 -7.30 -6.78 -5.44
N VAL A 172 -6.01 -6.45 -5.47
CA VAL A 172 -4.92 -7.43 -5.28
C VAL A 172 -5.02 -8.12 -3.92
N ALA A 173 -5.29 -7.36 -2.87
CA ALA A 173 -5.45 -7.90 -1.52
C ALA A 173 -6.63 -8.89 -1.40
N ARG A 174 -7.67 -8.76 -2.25
CA ARG A 174 -8.79 -9.72 -2.35
C ARG A 174 -8.48 -10.95 -3.22
N GLY A 175 -7.27 -11.09 -3.73
CA GLY A 175 -6.88 -12.17 -4.64
C GLY A 175 -6.96 -11.81 -6.12
N GLY A 176 -7.13 -10.53 -6.45
CA GLY A 176 -7.02 -10.03 -7.82
C GLY A 176 -5.59 -10.13 -8.36
N VAL A 177 -5.44 -10.16 -9.68
CA VAL A 177 -4.13 -10.16 -10.33
C VAL A 177 -3.61 -8.73 -10.45
N ASP A 178 -2.40 -8.50 -9.97
CA ASP A 178 -1.71 -7.23 -10.19
C ASP A 178 -1.05 -7.20 -11.57
N TRP A 179 -1.81 -6.85 -12.58
CA TRP A 179 -1.32 -6.71 -13.95
C TRP A 179 -0.31 -5.57 -14.08
N THR A 180 -0.48 -4.49 -13.31
CA THR A 180 0.39 -3.30 -13.41
C THR A 180 1.76 -3.54 -12.75
N GLY A 181 1.79 -4.25 -11.62
CA GLY A 181 3.02 -4.62 -10.95
C GLY A 181 3.81 -5.71 -11.70
N ARG A 182 3.10 -6.62 -12.39
CA ARG A 182 3.73 -7.75 -13.09
C ARG A 182 4.23 -7.39 -14.48
N PHE A 183 3.56 -6.49 -15.17
CA PHE A 183 3.86 -6.14 -16.56
C PHE A 183 4.07 -4.65 -16.69
N GLY A 184 4.45 -3.81 -16.06
CA GLY A 184 4.58 -2.37 -16.23
C GLY A 184 3.66 -1.74 -17.31
N PRO A 185 3.33 -0.48 -17.25
CA PRO A 185 2.36 0.14 -18.16
C PRO A 185 2.78 0.04 -19.65
N ALA A 186 4.08 0.02 -19.93
CA ALA A 186 4.60 -0.13 -21.29
C ALA A 186 4.31 -1.54 -21.85
N ALA A 187 4.47 -2.59 -21.07
CA ALA A 187 4.20 -3.97 -21.53
C ALA A 187 2.70 -4.19 -21.75
N ILE A 188 1.84 -3.60 -20.91
CA ILE A 188 0.38 -3.63 -21.11
C ILE A 188 0.00 -2.91 -22.40
N ALA A 189 0.59 -1.73 -22.67
CA ALA A 189 0.36 -1.00 -23.92
C ALA A 189 0.77 -1.81 -25.15
N VAL A 190 1.92 -2.50 -25.09
CA VAL A 190 2.40 -3.38 -26.18
C VAL A 190 1.44 -4.55 -26.40
N LEU A 191 0.95 -5.20 -25.35
CA LEU A 191 -0.01 -6.30 -25.46
C LEU A 191 -1.35 -5.86 -26.06
N LEU A 192 -1.87 -4.70 -25.63
CA LEU A 192 -3.10 -4.14 -26.20
C LEU A 192 -2.91 -3.76 -27.66
N PHE A 193 -1.78 -3.16 -28.04
CA PHE A 193 -1.46 -2.84 -29.43
C PHE A 193 -1.34 -4.09 -30.31
N ALA A 194 -0.66 -5.12 -29.83
CA ALA A 194 -0.56 -6.40 -30.53
C ALA A 194 -1.93 -7.08 -30.72
N ALA A 195 -2.80 -7.03 -29.71
CA ALA A 195 -4.15 -7.57 -29.79
C ALA A 195 -5.03 -6.82 -30.82
N THR A 196 -4.91 -5.48 -30.90
CA THR A 196 -5.63 -4.68 -31.90
C THR A 196 -5.14 -4.96 -33.32
N LEU A 197 -3.84 -5.13 -33.53
CA LEU A 197 -3.27 -5.52 -34.85
C LEU A 197 -3.74 -6.91 -35.26
N ALA A 198 -3.71 -7.89 -34.37
CA ALA A 198 -4.19 -9.24 -34.64
C ALA A 198 -5.68 -9.28 -34.97
N GLY A 199 -6.50 -8.53 -34.22
CA GLY A 199 -7.94 -8.38 -34.51
C GLY A 199 -8.21 -7.74 -35.88
N GLY A 200 -7.50 -6.66 -36.21
CA GLY A 200 -7.58 -6.00 -37.52
C GLY A 200 -7.19 -6.95 -38.68
N TYR A 201 -6.14 -7.74 -38.49
CA TYR A 201 -5.71 -8.73 -39.47
C TYR A 201 -6.73 -9.84 -39.71
N LEU A 202 -7.37 -10.34 -38.65
CA LEU A 202 -8.42 -11.37 -38.76
C LEU A 202 -9.66 -10.83 -39.48
N VAL A 203 -10.04 -9.57 -39.24
CA VAL A 203 -11.15 -8.93 -39.98
C VAL A 203 -10.82 -8.81 -41.47
N LEU A 204 -9.60 -8.40 -41.82
CA LEU A 204 -9.16 -8.32 -43.23
C LEU A 204 -9.16 -9.67 -43.92
N LEU A 205 -8.75 -10.74 -43.25
CA LEU A 205 -8.83 -12.11 -43.78
C LEU A 205 -10.28 -12.56 -44.01
N ALA A 206 -11.16 -12.27 -43.04
CA ALA A 206 -12.58 -12.65 -43.15
C ALA A 206 -13.30 -11.91 -44.30
N THR A 207 -12.94 -10.66 -44.59
CA THR A 207 -13.52 -9.89 -45.70
C THR A 207 -13.00 -10.39 -47.07
N ARG A 208 -11.73 -10.84 -47.16
CA ARG A 208 -11.20 -11.42 -48.37
C ARG A 208 -11.85 -12.77 -48.75
N VAL A 209 -12.16 -13.60 -47.76
CA VAL A 209 -12.82 -14.91 -47.99
C VAL A 209 -14.27 -14.77 -48.40
N ARG A 210 -14.94 -13.71 -48.06
CA ARG A 210 -16.36 -13.43 -48.48
C ARG A 210 -16.50 -12.75 -49.82
N GLY A 211 -15.41 -12.28 -50.42
CA GLY A 211 -15.41 -11.58 -51.70
C GLY A 211 -15.02 -12.46 -52.93
N THR A 212 -14.83 -13.76 -52.74
CA THR A 212 -14.65 -14.78 -53.76
C THR A 212 -15.85 -15.70 -53.81
#